data_50af6c2d8d9b88abdda5e92a295ac9c3
#
_entry.id   50af6c2d8d9b88abdda5e92a295ac9c3
#
_cell.length_a   1.000
_cell.length_b   1.000
_cell.length_c   1.000
_cell.angle_alpha   90.00
_cell.angle_beta   90.00
_cell.angle_gamma   90.00
#
_symmetry.space_group_name_H-M   'P 1'
#
loop_
_entity.id
_entity.type
_entity.pdbx_description
1 polymer ?
#
loop_
_entity_poly.entity_id
_entity_poly.type
_entity_poly.pdbx_seq_one_letter_code
_entity_poly.pdbx_strand_id
1 'polypeptide(L)'
;LTVLDVNSDGIVTPDQLRAVMDENVALVAIMSANNETGMIFPIKELAKVAHKYGALFHTDAVQAVGKIKIDVQDLDVDFLSFSAHKFHGPKGVGALFIKNSMPLSSLLHGGEHMGGRRSGTLDVPGIVGMGKALELANKFMDYEHSHVRRLRDKLEDALLQIPDVSIVGKKEQRVPNTILASIKGVEGEAMLWDLNRAGIAASTGSACASETLESNPIMEAIGADKELAHTALRLSLSRFNTEEEIDYAIEQITKAVNRLRGISSTFAYAPEWHKSGL
;
A
#
# COMPACT_ATOMS: atom_id res chain seq x y z
N LEU A 1 -19.43 14.13 -4.11
CA LEU A 1 -18.16 13.39 -4.05
C LEU A 1 -17.70 13.10 -5.49
N THR A 2 -16.48 13.52 -5.84
CA THR A 2 -15.81 13.14 -7.10
C THR A 2 -14.72 12.13 -6.77
N VAL A 3 -14.75 10.98 -7.44
CA VAL A 3 -13.71 9.94 -7.33
C VAL A 3 -12.81 10.07 -8.53
N LEU A 4 -11.50 10.10 -8.30
CA LEU A 4 -10.49 10.16 -9.37
C LEU A 4 -10.05 8.75 -9.74
N ASP A 5 -10.03 8.47 -11.03
CA ASP A 5 -9.41 7.26 -11.55
C ASP A 5 -7.87 7.38 -11.47
N VAL A 6 -7.21 6.25 -11.23
CA VAL A 6 -5.76 6.16 -11.32
C VAL A 6 -5.32 5.89 -12.77
N ASN A 7 -4.06 6.24 -13.08
CA ASN A 7 -3.45 5.84 -14.34
C ASN A 7 -3.01 4.35 -14.30
N SER A 8 -2.46 3.85 -15.40
CA SER A 8 -1.95 2.47 -15.51
C SER A 8 -0.83 2.12 -14.51
N ASP A 9 -0.16 3.12 -13.93
CA ASP A 9 0.83 2.93 -12.86
C ASP A 9 0.17 2.88 -11.47
N GLY A 10 -1.16 3.08 -11.37
CA GLY A 10 -1.92 3.07 -10.12
C GLY A 10 -1.78 4.35 -9.29
N ILE A 11 -1.50 5.48 -9.90
CA ILE A 11 -1.37 6.79 -9.23
C ILE A 11 -2.30 7.84 -9.85
N VAL A 12 -2.70 8.82 -9.03
CA VAL A 12 -3.37 10.06 -9.48
C VAL A 12 -2.31 11.11 -9.76
N THR A 13 -2.39 11.73 -10.94
CA THR A 13 -1.47 12.80 -11.34
C THR A 13 -2.02 14.19 -10.99
N PRO A 14 -1.16 15.22 -10.85
CA PRO A 14 -1.60 16.60 -10.66
C PRO A 14 -2.51 17.11 -11.78
N ASP A 15 -2.34 16.64 -13.01
CA ASP A 15 -3.16 17.04 -14.15
C ASP A 15 -4.58 16.43 -14.08
N GLN A 16 -4.70 15.17 -13.67
CA GLN A 16 -6.00 14.54 -13.42
C GLN A 16 -6.76 15.29 -12.31
N LEU A 17 -6.08 15.64 -11.21
CA LEU A 17 -6.71 16.44 -10.16
C LEU A 17 -7.14 17.80 -10.69
N ARG A 18 -6.27 18.51 -11.41
CA ARG A 18 -6.57 19.85 -11.96
C ARG A 18 -7.81 19.85 -12.87
N ALA A 19 -8.01 18.78 -13.63
CA ALA A 19 -9.14 18.66 -14.56
C ALA A 19 -10.52 18.63 -13.88
N VAL A 20 -10.58 18.30 -12.60
CA VAL A 20 -11.83 18.20 -11.81
C VAL A 20 -11.96 19.27 -10.71
N MET A 21 -10.94 20.12 -10.55
CA MET A 21 -10.93 21.15 -9.53
C MET A 21 -11.71 22.39 -9.97
N ASP A 22 -12.56 22.87 -9.07
CA ASP A 22 -13.22 24.17 -9.15
C ASP A 22 -13.30 24.84 -7.77
N GLU A 23 -13.91 26.03 -7.68
CA GLU A 23 -14.06 26.81 -6.45
C GLU A 23 -15.02 26.20 -5.42
N ASN A 24 -15.77 25.14 -5.78
CA ASN A 24 -16.72 24.47 -4.89
C ASN A 24 -16.07 23.26 -4.19
N VAL A 25 -14.86 22.86 -4.57
CA VAL A 25 -14.14 21.78 -3.91
C VAL A 25 -13.60 22.26 -2.57
N ALA A 26 -14.15 21.71 -1.48
CA ALA A 26 -13.73 22.07 -0.12
C ALA A 26 -12.51 21.29 0.36
N LEU A 27 -12.37 20.02 -0.04
CA LEU A 27 -11.35 19.11 0.45
C LEU A 27 -10.94 18.11 -0.63
N VAL A 28 -9.64 17.93 -0.78
CA VAL A 28 -9.04 16.84 -1.55
C VAL A 28 -8.45 15.83 -0.57
N ALA A 29 -8.78 14.55 -0.73
CA ALA A 29 -8.25 13.47 0.12
C ALA A 29 -7.60 12.40 -0.77
N ILE A 30 -6.27 12.25 -0.66
CA ILE A 30 -5.48 11.28 -1.44
C ILE A 30 -4.44 10.64 -0.52
N MET A 31 -4.27 9.31 -0.58
CA MET A 31 -3.27 8.60 0.21
C MET A 31 -1.84 8.91 -0.25
N SER A 32 -0.89 8.92 0.69
CA SER A 32 0.54 9.13 0.36
C SER A 32 1.17 7.93 -0.32
N ALA A 33 0.75 6.73 0.05
CA ALA A 33 1.18 5.48 -0.58
C ALA A 33 0.05 4.46 -0.55
N ASN A 34 -0.10 3.70 -1.63
CA ASN A 34 -1.13 2.69 -1.72
C ASN A 34 -0.78 1.47 -0.85
N ASN A 35 -1.77 0.91 -0.16
CA ASN A 35 -1.59 -0.20 0.78
C ASN A 35 -1.36 -1.56 0.12
N GLU A 36 -1.60 -1.69 -1.17
CA GLU A 36 -1.45 -2.93 -1.92
C GLU A 36 -0.29 -2.85 -2.90
N THR A 37 -0.28 -1.85 -3.78
CA THR A 37 0.79 -1.67 -4.77
C THR A 37 2.06 -1.10 -4.16
N GLY A 38 1.97 -0.40 -3.04
CA GLY A 38 3.06 0.38 -2.48
C GLY A 38 3.41 1.65 -3.25
N MET A 39 2.66 1.99 -4.32
CA MET A 39 2.94 3.16 -5.14
C MET A 39 2.82 4.45 -4.34
N ILE A 40 3.79 5.34 -4.49
CA ILE A 40 3.90 6.63 -3.79
C ILE A 40 3.26 7.70 -4.66
N PHE A 41 2.34 8.47 -4.08
CA PHE A 41 1.64 9.56 -4.77
C PHE A 41 2.41 10.88 -4.64
N PRO A 42 2.36 11.77 -5.64
CA PRO A 42 3.04 13.07 -5.64
C PRO A 42 2.26 14.09 -4.78
N ILE A 43 2.24 13.88 -3.44
CA ILE A 43 1.39 14.60 -2.49
C ILE A 43 1.66 16.11 -2.51
N LYS A 44 2.92 16.52 -2.57
CA LYS A 44 3.29 17.94 -2.60
C LYS A 44 2.69 18.67 -3.80
N GLU A 45 2.78 18.07 -4.97
CA GLU A 45 2.25 18.62 -6.21
C GLU A 45 0.71 18.62 -6.21
N LEU A 46 0.10 17.58 -5.67
CA LEU A 46 -1.35 17.47 -5.52
C LEU A 46 -1.90 18.49 -4.51
N ALA A 47 -1.25 18.66 -3.36
CA ALA A 47 -1.62 19.66 -2.37
C ALA A 47 -1.54 21.09 -2.97
N LYS A 48 -0.49 21.38 -3.72
CA LYS A 48 -0.33 22.65 -4.44
C LYS A 48 -1.46 22.91 -5.44
N VAL A 49 -1.95 21.88 -6.12
CA VAL A 49 -3.11 22.00 -7.02
C VAL A 49 -4.36 22.32 -6.21
N ALA A 50 -4.66 21.58 -5.13
CA ALA A 50 -5.82 21.81 -4.27
C ALA A 50 -5.84 23.25 -3.72
N HIS A 51 -4.73 23.70 -3.15
CA HIS A 51 -4.61 25.05 -2.57
C HIS A 51 -4.80 26.18 -3.59
N LYS A 52 -4.41 25.94 -4.85
CA LYS A 52 -4.63 26.94 -5.92
C LYS A 52 -6.13 27.25 -6.14
N TYR A 53 -7.02 26.30 -5.82
CA TYR A 53 -8.46 26.45 -5.91
C TYR A 53 -9.12 26.74 -4.55
N GLY A 54 -8.32 26.92 -3.49
CA GLY A 54 -8.82 27.20 -2.13
C GLY A 54 -9.28 25.97 -1.36
N ALA A 55 -9.12 24.78 -1.89
CA ALA A 55 -9.46 23.52 -1.23
C ALA A 55 -8.40 23.13 -0.21
N LEU A 56 -8.81 22.51 0.91
CA LEU A 56 -7.92 21.87 1.87
C LEU A 56 -7.41 20.53 1.34
N PHE A 57 -6.26 20.06 1.86
CA PHE A 57 -5.67 18.78 1.46
C PHE A 57 -5.44 17.86 2.64
N HIS A 58 -6.05 16.67 2.60
CA HIS A 58 -5.78 15.56 3.52
C HIS A 58 -5.00 14.45 2.83
N THR A 59 -4.00 13.91 3.51
CA THR A 59 -3.34 12.68 3.05
C THR A 59 -3.42 11.58 4.10
N ASP A 60 -3.83 10.39 3.68
CA ASP A 60 -3.61 9.16 4.45
C ASP A 60 -2.17 8.70 4.24
N ALA A 61 -1.35 8.84 5.29
CA ALA A 61 0.06 8.45 5.28
C ALA A 61 0.32 7.13 6.01
N VAL A 62 -0.71 6.32 6.26
CA VAL A 62 -0.62 5.04 6.98
C VAL A 62 0.44 4.12 6.36
N GLN A 63 0.56 4.08 5.06
CA GLN A 63 1.57 3.25 4.37
C GLN A 63 2.89 3.97 4.06
N ALA A 64 2.99 5.27 4.38
CA ALA A 64 4.17 6.09 4.11
C ALA A 64 5.03 6.33 5.36
N VAL A 65 4.40 6.64 6.51
CA VAL A 65 5.11 6.91 7.77
C VAL A 65 5.95 5.71 8.19
N GLY A 66 7.21 5.97 8.49
CA GLY A 66 8.21 4.97 8.88
C GLY A 66 8.82 4.18 7.72
N LYS A 67 8.40 4.44 6.47
CA LYS A 67 8.91 3.77 5.27
C LYS A 67 9.54 4.74 4.27
N ILE A 68 9.02 5.96 4.19
CA ILE A 68 9.58 7.06 3.41
C ILE A 68 9.66 8.31 4.27
N LYS A 69 10.51 9.25 3.87
CA LYS A 69 10.63 10.53 4.57
C LYS A 69 9.33 11.33 4.42
N ILE A 70 8.76 11.73 5.56
CA ILE A 70 7.58 12.60 5.63
C ILE A 70 7.97 13.89 6.34
N ASP A 71 7.76 15.01 5.66
CA ASP A 71 7.91 16.35 6.21
C ASP A 71 6.63 17.13 5.87
N VAL A 72 5.79 17.35 6.87
CA VAL A 72 4.48 18.00 6.69
C VAL A 72 4.58 19.45 6.23
N GLN A 73 5.72 20.12 6.52
CA GLN A 73 5.96 21.49 6.06
C GLN A 73 6.33 21.50 4.58
N ASP A 74 7.18 20.56 4.14
CA ASP A 74 7.55 20.43 2.74
C ASP A 74 6.38 19.93 1.87
N LEU A 75 5.58 19.00 2.39
CA LEU A 75 4.39 18.49 1.70
C LEU A 75 3.26 19.53 1.62
N ASP A 76 3.26 20.51 2.53
CA ASP A 76 2.26 21.57 2.65
C ASP A 76 0.82 21.04 2.77
N VAL A 77 0.63 19.91 3.44
CA VAL A 77 -0.70 19.31 3.68
C VAL A 77 -1.40 19.97 4.88
N ASP A 78 -2.72 20.03 4.86
CA ASP A 78 -3.53 20.58 5.95
C ASP A 78 -3.82 19.53 7.01
N PHE A 79 -4.00 18.26 6.57
CA PHE A 79 -4.24 17.12 7.43
C PHE A 79 -3.40 15.92 6.97
N LEU A 80 -2.89 15.16 7.95
CA LEU A 80 -2.19 13.89 7.67
C LEU A 80 -2.55 12.87 8.75
N SER A 81 -3.04 11.71 8.33
CA SER A 81 -3.38 10.61 9.24
C SER A 81 -2.41 9.44 9.12
N PHE A 82 -2.12 8.77 10.25
CA PHE A 82 -1.32 7.56 10.27
C PHE A 82 -1.66 6.65 11.46
N SER A 83 -1.26 5.37 11.38
CA SER A 83 -1.51 4.34 12.39
C SER A 83 -0.22 3.70 12.88
N ALA A 84 -0.05 3.59 14.19
CA ALA A 84 1.19 3.10 14.82
C ALA A 84 1.56 1.67 14.40
N HIS A 85 0.59 0.77 14.27
CA HIS A 85 0.83 -0.64 13.94
C HIS A 85 1.44 -0.87 12.54
N LYS A 86 1.45 0.14 11.67
CA LYS A 86 2.05 0.04 10.33
C LYS A 86 3.56 0.29 10.30
N PHE A 87 4.12 0.77 11.41
CA PHE A 87 5.56 0.94 11.62
C PHE A 87 6.03 0.34 12.95
N HIS A 88 5.47 -0.84 13.30
CA HIS A 88 5.82 -1.66 14.47
C HIS A 88 5.43 -1.07 15.83
N GLY A 89 4.52 -0.10 15.86
CA GLY A 89 3.92 0.43 17.08
C GLY A 89 2.70 -0.37 17.53
N PRO A 90 2.06 0.03 18.64
CA PRO A 90 0.88 -0.63 19.16
C PRO A 90 -0.32 -0.55 18.21
N LYS A 91 -1.19 -1.57 18.25
CA LYS A 91 -2.52 -1.53 17.63
C LYS A 91 -3.44 -0.60 18.43
N GLY A 92 -4.49 -0.08 17.77
CA GLY A 92 -5.52 0.74 18.40
C GLY A 92 -5.14 2.22 18.61
N VAL A 93 -3.94 2.64 18.25
CA VAL A 93 -3.48 4.02 18.34
C VAL A 93 -3.01 4.56 16.99
N GLY A 94 -3.38 5.79 16.70
CA GLY A 94 -2.97 6.54 15.52
C GLY A 94 -2.96 8.04 15.81
N ALA A 95 -2.60 8.84 14.84
CA ALA A 95 -2.58 10.28 14.96
C ALA A 95 -3.10 10.98 13.71
N LEU A 96 -3.64 12.18 13.93
CA LEU A 96 -3.99 13.14 12.90
C LEU A 96 -3.15 14.40 13.12
N PHE A 97 -2.29 14.71 12.17
CA PHE A 97 -1.67 16.03 12.08
C PHE A 97 -2.70 17.02 11.53
N ILE A 98 -2.77 18.18 12.14
CA ILE A 98 -3.63 19.31 11.74
C ILE A 98 -2.74 20.54 11.64
N LYS A 99 -2.64 21.14 10.44
CA LYS A 99 -1.92 22.39 10.22
C LYS A 99 -2.53 23.49 11.09
N ASN A 100 -1.70 24.37 11.63
CA ASN A 100 -2.16 25.44 12.51
C ASN A 100 -3.30 26.25 11.86
N SER A 101 -4.28 26.63 12.69
CA SER A 101 -5.48 27.41 12.31
C SER A 101 -6.50 26.70 11.43
N MET A 102 -6.32 25.42 11.08
CA MET A 102 -7.35 24.70 10.32
C MET A 102 -8.58 24.43 11.20
N PRO A 103 -9.79 24.78 10.74
CA PRO A 103 -11.01 24.45 11.45
C PRO A 103 -11.27 22.96 11.39
N LEU A 104 -11.47 22.34 12.55
CA LEU A 104 -11.88 20.93 12.65
C LEU A 104 -12.88 20.81 13.79
N SER A 105 -14.12 20.43 13.46
CA SER A 105 -15.13 20.10 14.46
C SER A 105 -14.87 18.74 15.06
N SER A 106 -15.08 18.61 16.37
CA SER A 106 -14.96 17.33 17.04
C SER A 106 -16.03 16.33 16.54
N LEU A 107 -15.63 15.15 16.17
CA LEU A 107 -16.54 14.03 15.88
C LEU A 107 -17.00 13.34 17.17
N LEU A 108 -16.13 13.23 18.17
CA LEU A 108 -16.40 12.62 19.46
C LEU A 108 -16.60 13.73 20.51
N HIS A 109 -17.85 13.99 20.85
CA HIS A 109 -18.23 15.02 21.82
C HIS A 109 -18.10 14.53 23.27
N GLY A 110 -17.84 15.45 24.20
CA GLY A 110 -17.69 15.19 25.63
C GLY A 110 -16.68 16.10 26.30
N GLY A 111 -15.73 15.56 27.08
CA GLY A 111 -14.68 16.32 27.74
C GLY A 111 -13.70 16.97 26.75
N GLU A 112 -13.01 18.00 27.20
CA GLU A 112 -12.11 18.85 26.39
C GLU A 112 -10.70 18.24 26.14
N HIS A 113 -10.60 16.90 26.08
CA HIS A 113 -9.33 16.24 25.78
C HIS A 113 -8.83 16.66 24.37
N MET A 114 -7.52 16.65 24.18
CA MET A 114 -6.87 17.07 22.93
C MET A 114 -7.28 18.49 22.47
N GLY A 115 -7.48 19.42 23.41
CA GLY A 115 -7.93 20.79 23.11
C GLY A 115 -9.35 20.84 22.54
N GLY A 116 -10.26 19.98 23.03
CA GLY A 116 -11.66 19.91 22.59
C GLY A 116 -11.88 19.19 21.25
N ARG A 117 -10.83 18.64 20.64
CA ARG A 117 -10.93 18.03 19.31
C ARG A 117 -11.34 16.56 19.33
N ARG A 118 -11.09 15.86 20.43
CA ARG A 118 -11.45 14.45 20.60
C ARG A 118 -11.62 14.15 22.09
N SER A 119 -12.84 13.88 22.52
CA SER A 119 -13.16 13.56 23.91
C SER A 119 -12.76 12.12 24.25
N GLY A 120 -12.70 11.81 25.53
CA GLY A 120 -12.38 10.52 26.12
C GLY A 120 -10.95 10.44 26.65
N THR A 121 -10.76 9.68 27.74
CA THR A 121 -9.45 9.45 28.35
C THR A 121 -8.45 8.95 27.32
N LEU A 122 -7.25 9.54 27.31
CA LEU A 122 -6.20 9.18 26.37
C LEU A 122 -5.61 7.80 26.69
N ASP A 123 -5.35 7.02 25.65
CA ASP A 123 -4.54 5.80 25.73
C ASP A 123 -3.05 6.17 25.84
N VAL A 124 -2.63 6.58 27.04
CA VAL A 124 -1.25 7.01 27.29
C VAL A 124 -0.22 5.93 26.95
N PRO A 125 -0.40 4.65 27.33
CA PRO A 125 0.53 3.59 26.93
C PRO A 125 0.67 3.44 25.41
N GLY A 126 -0.45 3.46 24.67
CA GLY A 126 -0.45 3.39 23.21
C GLY A 126 0.25 4.60 22.57
N ILE A 127 0.00 5.81 23.08
CA ILE A 127 0.63 7.05 22.60
C ILE A 127 2.14 7.02 22.82
N VAL A 128 2.61 6.61 24.01
CA VAL A 128 4.05 6.47 24.32
C VAL A 128 4.68 5.41 23.41
N GLY A 129 4.03 4.26 23.24
CA GLY A 129 4.47 3.21 22.33
C GLY A 129 4.56 3.66 20.88
N MET A 130 3.57 4.46 20.41
CA MET A 130 3.60 5.07 19.07
C MET A 130 4.78 6.04 18.92
N GLY A 131 5.01 6.91 19.91
CA GLY A 131 6.16 7.83 19.90
C GLY A 131 7.49 7.10 19.83
N LYS A 132 7.66 6.01 20.59
CA LYS A 132 8.86 5.18 20.52
C LYS A 132 9.02 4.46 19.18
N ALA A 133 7.93 3.97 18.61
CA ALA A 133 7.95 3.35 17.28
C ALA A 133 8.35 4.34 16.19
N LEU A 134 7.87 5.59 16.24
CA LEU A 134 8.28 6.66 15.31
C LEU A 134 9.77 7.00 15.44
N GLU A 135 10.26 7.14 16.66
CA GLU A 135 11.70 7.35 16.91
C GLU A 135 12.55 6.25 16.26
N LEU A 136 12.16 4.98 16.47
CA LEU A 136 12.86 3.83 15.90
C LEU A 136 12.72 3.78 14.37
N ALA A 137 11.54 4.05 13.83
CA ALA A 137 11.31 4.09 12.39
C ALA A 137 12.20 5.15 11.71
N ASN A 138 12.29 6.34 12.30
CA ASN A 138 13.20 7.38 11.80
C ASN A 138 14.67 6.97 11.90
N LYS A 139 15.09 6.34 12.99
CA LYS A 139 16.46 5.83 13.16
C LYS A 139 16.84 4.78 12.12
N PHE A 140 15.90 3.94 11.72
CA PHE A 140 16.11 2.86 10.75
C PHE A 140 15.70 3.22 9.31
N MET A 141 15.43 4.49 9.01
CA MET A 141 14.97 4.92 7.68
C MET A 141 15.97 4.53 6.57
N ASP A 142 17.26 4.75 6.78
CA ASP A 142 18.29 4.38 5.81
C ASP A 142 18.39 2.86 5.61
N TYR A 143 18.14 2.08 6.66
CA TYR A 143 18.09 0.63 6.59
C TYR A 143 16.87 0.15 5.79
N GLU A 144 15.70 0.77 5.95
CA GLU A 144 14.52 0.52 5.12
C GLU A 144 14.83 0.79 3.63
N HIS A 145 15.48 1.91 3.34
CA HIS A 145 15.83 2.32 1.97
C HIS A 145 16.98 1.55 1.33
N SER A 146 17.80 0.86 2.10
CA SER A 146 18.91 0.04 1.60
C SER A 146 18.59 -1.45 1.67
N HIS A 147 18.56 -2.01 2.87
CA HIS A 147 18.44 -3.44 3.09
C HIS A 147 17.05 -3.98 2.69
N VAL A 148 15.98 -3.37 3.20
CA VAL A 148 14.61 -3.87 2.91
C VAL A 148 14.28 -3.70 1.43
N ARG A 149 14.68 -2.57 0.83
CA ARG A 149 14.54 -2.37 -0.61
C ARG A 149 15.29 -3.44 -1.41
N ARG A 150 16.54 -3.75 -1.04
CA ARG A 150 17.35 -4.78 -1.70
C ARG A 150 16.67 -6.16 -1.63
N LEU A 151 16.14 -6.51 -0.46
CA LEU A 151 15.40 -7.78 -0.29
C LEU A 151 14.11 -7.81 -1.13
N ARG A 152 13.36 -6.70 -1.14
CA ARG A 152 12.18 -6.54 -2.00
C ARG A 152 12.56 -6.69 -3.47
N ASP A 153 13.60 -6.02 -3.90
CA ASP A 153 14.05 -6.04 -5.30
C ASP A 153 14.51 -7.46 -5.71
N LYS A 154 15.24 -8.16 -4.83
CA LYS A 154 15.62 -9.57 -5.04
C LYS A 154 14.38 -10.46 -5.24
N LEU A 155 13.37 -10.30 -4.38
CA LEU A 155 12.12 -11.05 -4.48
C LEU A 155 11.37 -10.71 -5.79
N GLU A 156 11.23 -9.43 -6.11
CA GLU A 156 10.58 -8.95 -7.34
C GLU A 156 11.27 -9.48 -8.60
N ASP A 157 12.61 -9.36 -8.67
CA ASP A 157 13.40 -9.83 -9.80
C ASP A 157 13.28 -11.35 -10.00
N ALA A 158 13.18 -12.12 -8.91
CA ALA A 158 12.96 -13.55 -8.97
C ALA A 158 11.54 -13.91 -9.43
N LEU A 159 10.52 -13.19 -8.97
CA LEU A 159 9.14 -13.41 -9.41
C LEU A 159 8.98 -13.13 -10.91
N LEU A 160 9.65 -12.11 -11.43
CA LEU A 160 9.65 -11.77 -12.86
C LEU A 160 10.34 -12.82 -13.76
N GLN A 161 11.11 -13.76 -13.19
CA GLN A 161 11.63 -14.93 -13.94
C GLN A 161 10.58 -16.03 -14.13
N ILE A 162 9.50 -16.01 -13.37
CA ILE A 162 8.39 -16.95 -13.54
C ILE A 162 7.55 -16.48 -14.74
N PRO A 163 7.32 -17.31 -15.76
CA PRO A 163 6.53 -16.92 -16.92
C PRO A 163 5.16 -16.37 -16.53
N ASP A 164 4.65 -15.38 -17.25
CA ASP A 164 3.32 -14.78 -17.08
C ASP A 164 3.10 -14.20 -15.65
N VAL A 165 4.16 -13.71 -15.02
CA VAL A 165 4.10 -12.90 -13.81
C VAL A 165 4.38 -11.45 -14.15
N SER A 166 3.53 -10.56 -13.65
CA SER A 166 3.71 -9.11 -13.76
C SER A 166 3.67 -8.45 -12.38
N ILE A 167 4.36 -7.33 -12.23
CA ILE A 167 4.38 -6.54 -11.01
C ILE A 167 3.66 -5.21 -11.26
N VAL A 168 2.77 -4.84 -10.36
CA VAL A 168 1.99 -3.61 -10.49
C VAL A 168 2.82 -2.40 -10.10
N GLY A 169 2.80 -1.38 -10.96
CA GLY A 169 3.47 -0.10 -10.75
C GLY A 169 4.98 -0.12 -10.94
N LYS A 170 5.60 1.06 -10.85
CA LYS A 170 7.04 1.26 -11.10
C LYS A 170 7.86 1.01 -9.84
N LYS A 171 8.91 0.24 -9.96
CA LYS A 171 9.84 -0.15 -8.88
C LYS A 171 10.42 1.06 -8.13
N GLU A 172 10.77 2.13 -8.87
CA GLU A 172 11.40 3.34 -8.34
C GLU A 172 10.45 4.25 -7.56
N GLN A 173 9.15 4.14 -7.84
CA GLN A 173 8.09 4.98 -7.23
C GLN A 173 7.30 4.21 -6.16
N ARG A 174 7.90 3.20 -5.56
CA ARG A 174 7.25 2.32 -4.60
C ARG A 174 7.94 2.39 -3.24
N VAL A 175 7.16 2.24 -2.17
CA VAL A 175 7.71 2.07 -0.81
C VAL A 175 8.68 0.88 -0.78
N PRO A 176 9.70 0.90 0.10
CA PRO A 176 10.79 -0.07 0.05
C PRO A 176 10.37 -1.52 0.31
N ASN A 177 9.19 -1.78 0.83
CA ASN A 177 8.84 -3.05 1.44
C ASN A 177 7.64 -3.78 0.82
N THR A 178 7.00 -3.28 -0.22
CA THR A 178 5.74 -3.85 -0.76
C THR A 178 5.86 -4.21 -2.23
N ILE A 179 5.32 -5.37 -2.61
CA ILE A 179 5.14 -5.85 -3.98
C ILE A 179 3.69 -6.29 -4.13
N LEU A 180 3.04 -5.92 -5.23
CA LEU A 180 1.81 -6.53 -5.71
C LEU A 180 2.11 -7.22 -7.04
N ALA A 181 2.08 -8.55 -7.03
CA ALA A 181 2.29 -9.39 -8.20
C ALA A 181 0.95 -9.90 -8.72
N SER A 182 0.81 -10.00 -10.04
CA SER A 182 -0.24 -10.75 -10.71
C SER A 182 0.38 -11.98 -11.35
N ILE A 183 -0.15 -13.17 -11.04
CA ILE A 183 0.42 -14.46 -11.44
C ILE A 183 -0.60 -15.19 -12.30
N LYS A 184 -0.54 -15.03 -13.61
CA LYS A 184 -1.52 -15.62 -14.53
C LYS A 184 -1.62 -17.14 -14.36
N GLY A 185 -2.86 -17.65 -14.38
CA GLY A 185 -3.17 -19.06 -14.21
C GLY A 185 -3.09 -19.59 -12.78
N VAL A 186 -2.99 -18.68 -11.80
CA VAL A 186 -2.98 -19.00 -10.37
C VAL A 186 -3.99 -18.14 -9.66
N GLU A 187 -4.91 -18.76 -8.94
CA GLU A 187 -5.83 -18.05 -8.07
C GLU A 187 -5.11 -17.60 -6.78
N GLY A 188 -5.26 -16.33 -6.41
CA GLY A 188 -4.57 -15.74 -5.28
C GLY A 188 -4.86 -16.44 -3.95
N GLU A 189 -6.11 -16.81 -3.67
CA GLU A 189 -6.46 -17.50 -2.43
C GLU A 189 -5.86 -18.90 -2.36
N ALA A 190 -5.85 -19.65 -3.47
CA ALA A 190 -5.19 -20.96 -3.52
C ALA A 190 -3.70 -20.84 -3.25
N MET A 191 -3.06 -19.75 -3.73
CA MET A 191 -1.68 -19.43 -3.42
C MET A 191 -1.47 -19.17 -1.93
N LEU A 192 -2.38 -18.43 -1.26
CA LEU A 192 -2.29 -18.16 0.18
C LEU A 192 -2.31 -19.46 1.00
N TRP A 193 -3.11 -20.45 0.61
CA TRP A 193 -3.13 -21.74 1.28
C TRP A 193 -1.80 -22.47 1.22
N ASP A 194 -1.16 -22.50 0.06
CA ASP A 194 0.15 -23.15 -0.11
C ASP A 194 1.24 -22.41 0.68
N LEU A 195 1.25 -21.06 0.59
CA LEU A 195 2.22 -20.25 1.32
C LEU A 195 2.04 -20.35 2.84
N ASN A 196 0.80 -20.36 3.34
CA ASN A 196 0.52 -20.55 4.76
C ASN A 196 1.01 -21.91 5.28
N ARG A 197 0.85 -22.99 4.49
CA ARG A 197 1.39 -24.32 4.82
C ARG A 197 2.91 -24.33 4.84
N ALA A 198 3.56 -23.46 4.06
CA ALA A 198 5.00 -23.26 4.07
C ALA A 198 5.47 -22.28 5.16
N GLY A 199 4.57 -21.77 6.01
CA GLY A 199 4.90 -20.80 7.06
C GLY A 199 5.09 -19.36 6.57
N ILE A 200 4.62 -19.04 5.36
CA ILE A 200 4.72 -17.71 4.75
C ILE A 200 3.37 -17.00 4.83
N ALA A 201 3.33 -15.86 5.50
CA ALA A 201 2.16 -14.99 5.54
C ALA A 201 2.19 -14.03 4.34
N ALA A 202 1.14 -14.06 3.54
CA ALA A 202 0.93 -13.17 2.39
C ALA A 202 -0.54 -12.71 2.33
N SER A 203 -0.92 -11.94 1.32
CA SER A 203 -2.30 -11.47 1.13
C SER A 203 -2.60 -11.33 -0.36
N THR A 204 -3.88 -11.48 -0.73
CA THR A 204 -4.36 -11.21 -2.10
C THR A 204 -4.64 -9.73 -2.38
N GLY A 205 -4.32 -8.84 -1.44
CA GLY A 205 -4.55 -7.41 -1.53
C GLY A 205 -5.23 -6.86 -0.29
N SER A 206 -6.46 -6.37 -0.39
CA SER A 206 -7.19 -5.85 0.77
C SER A 206 -7.67 -6.98 1.68
N ALA A 207 -7.27 -6.93 2.95
CA ALA A 207 -7.77 -7.87 3.98
C ALA A 207 -9.29 -7.74 4.22
N CYS A 208 -9.92 -6.64 3.77
CA CYS A 208 -11.36 -6.42 3.90
C CYS A 208 -12.17 -7.04 2.74
N ALA A 209 -11.54 -7.30 1.59
CA ALA A 209 -12.18 -7.93 0.43
C ALA A 209 -12.12 -9.47 0.48
N SER A 210 -11.39 -10.06 1.42
CA SER A 210 -11.24 -11.52 1.56
C SER A 210 -12.52 -12.24 2.02
N GLU A 211 -13.58 -11.51 2.41
CA GLU A 211 -14.89 -12.09 2.75
C GLU A 211 -15.83 -12.20 1.54
N THR A 212 -15.50 -11.57 0.43
CA THR A 212 -16.25 -11.64 -0.83
C THR A 212 -15.32 -12.16 -1.93
N LEU A 213 -15.78 -13.11 -2.75
CA LEU A 213 -15.06 -13.62 -3.93
C LEU A 213 -14.97 -12.56 -5.05
N GLU A 214 -14.81 -11.30 -4.68
CA GLU A 214 -14.69 -10.18 -5.60
C GLU A 214 -13.26 -10.02 -6.10
N SER A 215 -13.14 -9.59 -7.34
CA SER A 215 -11.88 -9.25 -7.97
C SER A 215 -11.18 -8.12 -7.21
N ASN A 216 -9.85 -8.08 -7.26
CA ASN A 216 -9.09 -7.02 -6.62
C ASN A 216 -9.40 -5.66 -7.28
N PRO A 217 -10.02 -4.70 -6.57
CA PRO A 217 -10.47 -3.42 -7.15
C PRO A 217 -9.33 -2.55 -7.66
N ILE A 218 -8.12 -2.71 -7.13
CA ILE A 218 -6.93 -1.97 -7.60
C ILE A 218 -6.49 -2.51 -8.95
N MET A 219 -6.51 -3.83 -9.13
CA MET A 219 -6.21 -4.44 -10.42
C MET A 219 -7.20 -4.00 -11.49
N GLU A 220 -8.49 -3.93 -11.16
CA GLU A 220 -9.51 -3.40 -12.07
C GLU A 220 -9.27 -1.91 -12.40
N ALA A 221 -8.98 -1.09 -11.38
CA ALA A 221 -8.75 0.34 -11.55
C ALA A 221 -7.54 0.67 -12.46
N ILE A 222 -6.52 -0.18 -12.50
CA ILE A 222 -5.37 -0.03 -13.42
C ILE A 222 -5.62 -0.63 -14.80
N GLY A 223 -6.81 -1.19 -15.04
CA GLY A 223 -7.20 -1.75 -16.33
C GLY A 223 -6.80 -3.21 -16.55
N ALA A 224 -6.52 -3.96 -15.50
CA ALA A 224 -6.25 -5.38 -15.60
C ALA A 224 -7.53 -6.16 -16.01
N ASP A 225 -7.35 -7.19 -16.82
CA ASP A 225 -8.45 -8.11 -17.16
C ASP A 225 -9.02 -8.77 -15.88
N LYS A 226 -10.31 -9.11 -15.90
CA LYS A 226 -10.96 -9.77 -14.75
C LYS A 226 -10.24 -11.04 -14.29
N GLU A 227 -9.69 -11.80 -15.23
CA GLU A 227 -8.88 -12.98 -14.90
C GLU A 227 -7.65 -12.60 -14.06
N LEU A 228 -6.95 -11.53 -14.43
CA LEU A 228 -5.77 -11.05 -13.70
C LEU A 228 -6.11 -10.43 -12.34
N ALA A 229 -7.32 -9.89 -12.19
CA ALA A 229 -7.74 -9.29 -10.92
C ALA A 229 -7.90 -10.32 -9.77
N HIS A 230 -8.10 -11.60 -10.08
CA HIS A 230 -8.13 -12.70 -9.11
C HIS A 230 -6.77 -13.34 -8.83
N THR A 231 -5.73 -12.95 -9.56
CA THR A 231 -4.38 -13.54 -9.45
C THR A 231 -3.43 -12.73 -8.58
N ALA A 232 -3.92 -11.69 -7.92
CA ALA A 232 -3.10 -10.78 -7.15
C ALA A 232 -2.51 -11.44 -5.91
N LEU A 233 -1.21 -11.24 -5.69
CA LEU A 233 -0.48 -11.63 -4.49
C LEU A 233 0.30 -10.43 -3.97
N ARG A 234 -0.06 -9.94 -2.77
CA ARG A 234 0.68 -8.89 -2.08
C ARG A 234 1.69 -9.50 -1.12
N LEU A 235 2.94 -9.11 -1.28
CA LEU A 235 4.05 -9.45 -0.40
C LEU A 235 4.56 -8.18 0.29
N SER A 236 4.68 -8.23 1.60
CA SER A 236 5.11 -7.09 2.41
C SER A 236 6.22 -7.50 3.35
N LEU A 237 7.39 -6.90 3.16
CA LEU A 237 8.58 -7.16 3.94
C LEU A 237 8.67 -6.21 5.14
N SER A 238 9.55 -6.51 6.05
CA SER A 238 9.93 -5.63 7.15
C SER A 238 11.44 -5.66 7.37
N ARG A 239 11.94 -4.75 8.20
CA ARG A 239 13.37 -4.73 8.59
C ARG A 239 13.83 -5.96 9.36
N PHE A 240 12.92 -6.85 9.74
CA PHE A 240 13.22 -8.10 10.46
C PHE A 240 13.40 -9.29 9.52
N ASN A 241 13.06 -9.15 8.24
CA ASN A 241 13.27 -10.22 7.28
C ASN A 241 14.74 -10.38 6.93
N THR A 242 15.16 -11.62 6.74
CA THR A 242 16.51 -11.99 6.36
C THR A 242 16.59 -12.37 4.88
N GLU A 243 17.80 -12.49 4.36
CA GLU A 243 18.02 -12.90 2.98
C GLU A 243 17.62 -14.37 2.77
N GLU A 244 17.88 -15.22 3.76
CA GLU A 244 17.51 -16.65 3.76
C GLU A 244 15.99 -16.83 3.72
N GLU A 245 15.25 -15.99 4.45
CA GLU A 245 13.77 -15.99 4.39
C GLU A 245 13.26 -15.60 3.01
N ILE A 246 13.91 -14.65 2.33
CA ILE A 246 13.55 -14.25 0.97
C ILE A 246 13.87 -15.38 -0.02
N ASP A 247 15.03 -16.03 0.09
CA ASP A 247 15.38 -17.18 -0.75
C ASP A 247 14.38 -18.33 -0.57
N TYR A 248 14.01 -18.61 0.67
CA TYR A 248 12.98 -19.59 0.99
C TYR A 248 11.61 -19.20 0.38
N ALA A 249 11.20 -17.95 0.52
CA ALA A 249 9.94 -17.47 -0.04
C ALA A 249 9.90 -17.60 -1.57
N ILE A 250 10.99 -17.25 -2.28
CA ILE A 250 11.11 -17.42 -3.72
C ILE A 250 10.93 -18.88 -4.13
N GLU A 251 11.60 -19.81 -3.40
CA GLU A 251 11.48 -21.24 -3.66
C GLU A 251 10.03 -21.73 -3.47
N GLN A 252 9.38 -21.37 -2.37
CA GLN A 252 8.04 -21.84 -2.06
C GLN A 252 6.98 -21.22 -2.99
N ILE A 253 7.10 -19.94 -3.35
CA ILE A 253 6.22 -19.30 -4.34
C ILE A 253 6.35 -20.00 -5.69
N THR A 254 7.56 -20.26 -6.15
CA THR A 254 7.81 -20.96 -7.42
C THR A 254 7.19 -22.36 -7.43
N LYS A 255 7.33 -23.11 -6.34
CA LYS A 255 6.71 -24.45 -6.18
C LYS A 255 5.19 -24.38 -6.22
N ALA A 256 4.60 -23.41 -5.49
CA ALA A 256 3.15 -23.20 -5.44
C ALA A 256 2.60 -22.82 -6.83
N VAL A 257 3.26 -21.89 -7.55
CA VAL A 257 2.87 -21.51 -8.92
C VAL A 257 2.86 -22.73 -9.84
N ASN A 258 3.94 -23.51 -9.85
CA ASN A 258 4.04 -24.69 -10.71
C ASN A 258 2.96 -25.73 -10.39
N ARG A 259 2.70 -25.98 -9.11
CA ARG A 259 1.65 -26.91 -8.65
C ARG A 259 0.25 -26.45 -9.08
N LEU A 260 -0.07 -25.17 -8.81
CA LEU A 260 -1.40 -24.61 -9.08
C LEU A 260 -1.68 -24.54 -10.58
N ARG A 261 -0.69 -24.14 -11.38
CA ARG A 261 -0.81 -24.15 -12.84
C ARG A 261 -1.00 -25.57 -13.39
N GLY A 262 -0.37 -26.57 -12.78
CA GLY A 262 -0.52 -27.98 -13.18
C GLY A 262 -1.92 -28.57 -12.96
N ILE A 263 -2.71 -27.96 -12.07
CA ILE A 263 -4.11 -28.37 -11.79
C ILE A 263 -5.15 -27.38 -12.32
N SER A 264 -4.73 -26.23 -12.83
CA SER A 264 -5.63 -25.20 -13.39
C SER A 264 -6.17 -25.67 -14.74
N SER A 265 -7.50 -25.73 -14.85
CA SER A 265 -8.16 -26.06 -16.11
C SER A 265 -7.93 -24.99 -17.18
N THR A 266 -7.91 -23.72 -16.80
CA THR A 266 -7.67 -22.59 -17.71
C THR A 266 -6.25 -22.59 -18.27
N PHE A 267 -5.26 -22.92 -17.45
CA PHE A 267 -3.86 -22.95 -17.86
C PHE A 267 -3.49 -24.23 -18.62
N ALA A 268 -4.14 -25.37 -18.30
CA ALA A 268 -3.91 -26.65 -18.97
C ALA A 268 -4.48 -26.69 -20.41
N TYR A 269 -5.51 -25.89 -20.72
CA TYR A 269 -6.10 -25.80 -22.05
C TYR A 269 -5.34 -24.91 -23.05
N ALA A 270 -4.22 -24.28 -22.62
CA ALA A 270 -3.35 -23.48 -23.49
C ALA A 270 -1.91 -24.03 -23.56
N PRO A 271 -1.67 -25.31 -23.85
CA PRO A 271 -0.33 -25.91 -23.84
C PRO A 271 0.61 -25.34 -24.91
N GLU A 272 0.07 -24.70 -25.93
CA GLU A 272 0.86 -24.10 -27.03
C GLU A 272 1.59 -22.82 -26.63
N TRP A 273 1.14 -22.14 -25.60
CA TRP A 273 1.73 -20.88 -25.11
C TRP A 273 3.13 -21.10 -24.52
N HIS A 274 3.36 -22.27 -23.93
CA HIS A 274 4.63 -22.58 -23.28
C HIS A 274 5.72 -23.01 -24.27
N LYS A 275 5.33 -23.30 -25.51
CA LYS A 275 6.26 -23.76 -26.56
C LYS A 275 6.70 -22.64 -27.50
N SER A 276 6.01 -21.52 -27.50
CA SER A 276 6.21 -20.46 -28.51
C SER A 276 7.17 -19.35 -28.09
N GLY A 277 7.64 -19.30 -26.87
CA GLY A 277 8.69 -18.35 -26.44
C GLY A 277 8.36 -16.89 -26.78
N LEU A 278 7.07 -16.51 -26.82
CA LEU A 278 6.59 -15.16 -27.13
C LEU A 278 6.24 -14.42 -25.85
#